data_966343c1492d653f5526cc227068f5e6
#
_entry.id   966343c1492d653f5526cc227068f5e6
#
_cell.length_a   1.000
_cell.length_b   1.000
_cell.length_c   1.000
_cell.angle_alpha   90.00
_cell.angle_beta   90.00
_cell.angle_gamma   90.00
#
_symmetry.space_group_name_H-M   'P 1'
#
loop_
_entity.id
_entity.type
_entity.pdbx_description
1 polymer ?
#
loop_
_entity_poly.entity_id
_entity_poly.type
_entity_poly.pdbx_seq_one_letter_code
_entity_poly.pdbx_strand_id
1 'polypeptide(L)'
;MHKIIVVALTAMLLATASPRTQFLSVVLAAQPGPAAATPSVSVGPQYDTTHVYSAPADFDRFTTSIIATFGGSTSKQVIATVTPTASSTISQLVLTPVGTLSVFGFKTPVPYPFGHERTGYLVTDMDTAVRAARSAGADVIVAPFDDPIGRDVVIQFPGGVNTQLYWHTSAPSYAKLQTVPENRVYVSPDKADAFIHSFVKFAQGKVIADDARAPGIEIGRPNDAYRRVRIESGFGKMTVLVTDGHLPYPYGYELTGYDVDNLSETLKKAKAAGANVLAGP
;
A
#
# COMPACT_ATOMS: atom_id res chain seq x y z
N MET A 1 0.21 -0.86 40.15
CA MET A 1 -0.68 -1.60 41.06
C MET A 1 -1.78 -0.66 41.52
N HIS A 2 -2.95 -0.68 40.92
CA HIS A 2 -4.14 -0.02 41.48
C HIS A 2 -5.31 -0.97 41.23
N LYS A 3 -5.81 -1.51 42.33
CA LYS A 3 -6.99 -2.36 42.39
C LYS A 3 -8.21 -1.46 42.50
N ILE A 4 -9.18 -1.61 41.60
CA ILE A 4 -10.49 -1.00 41.70
C ILE A 4 -11.44 -2.04 42.27
N ILE A 5 -12.01 -1.73 43.44
CA ILE A 5 -13.04 -2.51 44.13
C ILE A 5 -14.38 -1.93 43.71
N VAL A 6 -15.24 -2.77 43.15
CA VAL A 6 -16.65 -2.40 42.86
C VAL A 6 -17.48 -2.93 44.01
N VAL A 7 -18.12 -2.01 44.77
CA VAL A 7 -19.08 -2.30 45.84
C VAL A 7 -20.46 -2.42 45.23
N ALA A 8 -21.10 -3.58 45.38
CA ALA A 8 -22.49 -3.78 45.02
C ALA A 8 -23.39 -3.41 46.21
N LEU A 9 -24.30 -2.50 46.01
CA LEU A 9 -25.32 -2.11 47.01
C LEU A 9 -26.54 -3.05 46.87
N THR A 10 -26.82 -3.80 47.94
CA THR A 10 -28.00 -4.65 48.03
C THR A 10 -29.13 -3.88 48.69
N ALA A 11 -30.19 -3.62 47.94
CA ALA A 11 -31.45 -3.11 48.53
C ALA A 11 -32.35 -4.28 48.91
N MET A 12 -32.70 -4.36 50.21
CA MET A 12 -33.57 -5.36 50.77
C MET A 12 -34.99 -4.77 50.82
N LEU A 13 -35.91 -5.33 50.07
CA LEU A 13 -37.37 -5.09 50.22
C LEU A 13 -38.03 -6.36 50.76
N LEU A 14 -38.55 -6.24 51.97
CA LEU A 14 -39.45 -7.23 52.56
C LEU A 14 -40.88 -6.99 51.99
N ALA A 15 -41.43 -8.01 51.36
CA ALA A 15 -42.87 -8.10 51.14
C ALA A 15 -43.33 -9.56 51.30
N THR A 16 -44.43 -9.70 52.04
CA THR A 16 -45.01 -10.93 52.57
C THR A 16 -45.79 -11.75 51.54
N ALA A 17 -45.59 -13.07 51.61
CA ALA A 17 -46.48 -14.20 51.36
C ALA A 17 -47.29 -14.34 50.08
N SER A 18 -46.88 -15.31 49.23
CA SER A 18 -47.69 -16.50 48.84
C SER A 18 -46.87 -17.38 47.87
N PRO A 19 -46.96 -18.71 47.92
CA PRO A 19 -46.09 -19.58 47.14
C PRO A 19 -46.64 -19.75 45.72
N ARG A 20 -46.10 -19.03 44.80
CA ARG A 20 -46.18 -19.37 43.38
C ARG A 20 -44.80 -19.69 42.88
N THR A 21 -44.59 -20.97 42.58
CA THR A 21 -43.36 -21.48 41.97
C THR A 21 -43.15 -20.78 40.63
N GLN A 22 -42.37 -19.73 40.62
CA GLN A 22 -41.85 -19.13 39.36
C GLN A 22 -40.49 -19.74 39.06
N PHE A 23 -40.45 -20.50 37.98
CA PHE A 23 -39.17 -20.91 37.39
C PHE A 23 -38.46 -19.64 36.89
N LEU A 24 -37.45 -19.17 37.62
CA LEU A 24 -36.53 -18.17 37.11
C LEU A 24 -35.68 -18.83 36.03
N SER A 25 -36.01 -18.58 34.77
CA SER A 25 -35.09 -18.86 33.67
C SER A 25 -33.95 -17.86 33.75
N VAL A 26 -32.82 -18.28 34.30
CA VAL A 26 -31.57 -17.51 34.24
C VAL A 26 -31.10 -17.56 32.78
N VAL A 27 -31.40 -16.51 32.01
CA VAL A 27 -30.78 -16.31 30.72
C VAL A 27 -29.31 -15.93 30.98
N LEU A 28 -28.42 -16.91 30.88
CA LEU A 28 -27.00 -16.67 30.86
C LEU A 28 -26.72 -15.90 29.55
N ALA A 29 -26.52 -14.59 29.66
CA ALA A 29 -26.01 -13.80 28.54
C ALA A 29 -24.65 -14.35 28.19
N ALA A 30 -24.54 -15.00 27.04
CA ALA A 30 -23.25 -15.42 26.51
C ALA A 30 -22.36 -14.18 26.37
N GLN A 31 -21.22 -14.16 27.04
CA GLN A 31 -20.21 -13.11 26.80
C GLN A 31 -19.79 -13.19 25.33
N PRO A 32 -19.76 -12.06 24.60
CA PRO A 32 -19.21 -12.08 23.27
C PRO A 32 -17.77 -12.60 23.36
N GLY A 33 -17.51 -13.71 22.69
CA GLY A 33 -16.14 -14.23 22.55
C GLY A 33 -15.24 -13.15 21.97
N PRO A 34 -13.92 -13.26 22.16
CA PRO A 34 -12.98 -12.30 21.58
C PRO A 34 -13.30 -12.18 20.09
N ALA A 35 -13.50 -10.94 19.62
CA ALA A 35 -13.75 -10.67 18.21
C ALA A 35 -12.63 -11.33 17.40
N ALA A 36 -12.98 -12.20 16.47
CA ALA A 36 -12.00 -12.82 15.59
C ALA A 36 -11.18 -11.71 14.94
N ALA A 37 -9.86 -11.80 15.05
CA ALA A 37 -8.97 -10.83 14.41
C ALA A 37 -9.31 -10.77 12.92
N THR A 38 -9.52 -9.57 12.39
CA THR A 38 -9.76 -9.38 10.96
C THR A 38 -8.58 -9.98 10.19
N PRO A 39 -8.78 -10.89 9.24
CA PRO A 39 -7.69 -11.47 8.48
C PRO A 39 -6.87 -10.39 7.79
N SER A 40 -5.54 -10.51 7.80
CA SER A 40 -4.68 -9.61 7.03
C SER A 40 -5.00 -9.72 5.55
N VAL A 41 -5.16 -8.58 4.89
CA VAL A 41 -5.39 -8.54 3.44
C VAL A 41 -4.07 -8.64 2.66
N SER A 42 -2.92 -8.38 3.28
CA SER A 42 -1.61 -8.38 2.64
C SER A 42 -1.01 -9.79 2.54
N VAL A 43 -0.34 -10.09 1.43
CA VAL A 43 0.47 -11.30 1.27
C VAL A 43 1.86 -11.09 1.84
N GLY A 44 2.50 -9.96 1.57
CA GLY A 44 3.81 -9.63 2.12
C GLY A 44 4.54 -8.55 1.29
N PRO A 45 5.53 -7.87 1.89
CA PRO A 45 6.19 -6.74 1.27
C PRO A 45 7.02 -7.09 0.01
N GLN A 46 7.46 -8.34 -0.15
CA GLN A 46 8.15 -8.78 -1.38
C GLN A 46 7.23 -8.82 -2.60
N TYR A 47 5.92 -8.74 -2.39
CA TYR A 47 4.91 -8.72 -3.45
C TYR A 47 4.34 -7.32 -3.68
N ASP A 48 4.88 -6.32 -2.99
CA ASP A 48 4.59 -4.93 -3.25
C ASP A 48 5.33 -4.50 -4.52
N THR A 49 4.62 -3.95 -5.49
CA THR A 49 5.18 -3.57 -6.78
C THR A 49 4.98 -2.08 -7.05
N THR A 50 5.96 -1.49 -7.74
CA THR A 50 5.74 -0.22 -8.44
C THR A 50 5.27 -0.54 -9.85
N HIS A 51 4.07 -0.09 -10.22
CA HIS A 51 3.54 -0.22 -11.56
C HIS A 51 4.06 0.92 -12.42
N VAL A 52 4.95 0.59 -13.36
CA VAL A 52 5.66 1.55 -14.22
C VAL A 52 5.17 1.43 -15.66
N TYR A 53 5.02 2.56 -16.32
CA TYR A 53 4.60 2.62 -17.71
C TYR A 53 5.76 3.15 -18.57
N SER A 54 6.19 2.35 -19.54
CA SER A 54 7.25 2.68 -20.48
C SER A 54 6.72 2.74 -21.90
N ALA A 55 7.28 3.60 -22.72
CA ALA A 55 7.06 3.50 -24.15
C ALA A 55 7.51 2.11 -24.66
N PRO A 56 6.77 1.44 -25.56
CA PRO A 56 7.16 0.10 -26.04
C PRO A 56 8.58 0.04 -26.61
N ALA A 57 9.05 1.12 -27.25
CA ALA A 57 10.41 1.20 -27.79
C ALA A 57 11.51 1.29 -26.71
N ASP A 58 11.16 1.74 -25.53
CA ASP A 58 12.10 1.92 -24.40
C ASP A 58 12.03 0.78 -23.38
N PHE A 59 11.11 -0.14 -23.55
CA PHE A 59 10.78 -1.17 -22.56
C PHE A 59 11.98 -2.02 -22.14
N ASP A 60 12.70 -2.60 -23.11
CA ASP A 60 13.86 -3.45 -22.83
C ASP A 60 15.03 -2.65 -22.27
N ARG A 61 15.21 -1.41 -22.74
CA ARG A 61 16.23 -0.51 -22.20
C ARG A 61 15.97 -0.17 -20.75
N PHE A 62 14.72 0.11 -20.38
CA PHE A 62 14.32 0.39 -19.01
C PHE A 62 14.57 -0.81 -18.09
N THR A 63 14.05 -1.98 -18.44
CA THR A 63 14.19 -3.20 -17.62
C THR A 63 15.66 -3.61 -17.46
N THR A 64 16.45 -3.52 -18.54
CA THR A 64 17.89 -3.79 -18.50
C THR A 64 18.63 -2.81 -17.58
N SER A 65 18.28 -1.53 -17.62
CA SER A 65 18.89 -0.50 -16.76
C SER A 65 18.62 -0.76 -15.27
N ILE A 66 17.39 -1.14 -14.91
CA ILE A 66 17.03 -1.49 -13.53
C ILE A 66 17.85 -2.69 -13.04
N ILE A 67 17.93 -3.77 -13.83
CA ILE A 67 18.71 -4.98 -13.48
C ILE A 67 20.21 -4.65 -13.37
N ALA A 68 20.75 -3.84 -14.26
CA ALA A 68 22.16 -3.42 -14.19
C ALA A 68 22.45 -2.56 -12.95
N THR A 69 21.47 -1.82 -12.47
CA THR A 69 21.59 -0.95 -11.28
C THR A 69 21.51 -1.75 -9.98
N PHE A 70 20.47 -2.56 -9.81
CA PHE A 70 20.14 -3.21 -8.54
C PHE A 70 20.45 -4.71 -8.50
N GLY A 71 20.70 -5.33 -9.66
CA GLY A 71 20.77 -6.78 -9.77
C GLY A 71 19.38 -7.42 -9.84
N GLY A 72 19.34 -8.74 -9.70
CA GLY A 72 18.09 -9.49 -9.74
C GLY A 72 17.81 -10.18 -11.08
N SER A 73 16.53 -10.37 -11.40
CA SER A 73 16.09 -11.06 -12.61
C SER A 73 14.77 -10.49 -13.12
N THR A 74 14.38 -10.90 -14.32
CA THR A 74 13.08 -10.58 -14.90
C THR A 74 12.24 -11.83 -15.10
N SER A 75 10.91 -11.69 -15.04
CA SER A 75 10.02 -12.72 -15.57
C SER A 75 10.14 -12.81 -17.09
N LYS A 76 9.54 -13.84 -17.67
CA LYS A 76 9.32 -13.87 -19.13
C LYS A 76 8.46 -12.68 -19.52
N GLN A 77 8.85 -11.98 -20.58
CA GLN A 77 8.04 -10.93 -21.20
C GLN A 77 6.84 -11.57 -21.91
N VAL A 78 5.66 -10.98 -21.74
CA VAL A 78 4.42 -11.40 -22.38
C VAL A 78 3.71 -10.22 -23.01
N ILE A 79 2.82 -10.50 -23.97
CA ILE A 79 1.85 -9.53 -24.47
C ILE A 79 0.48 -9.96 -23.99
N ALA A 80 -0.20 -9.09 -23.25
CA ALA A 80 -1.46 -9.41 -22.61
C ALA A 80 -2.40 -8.20 -22.57
N THR A 81 -3.68 -8.46 -22.30
CA THR A 81 -4.64 -7.45 -21.86
C THR A 81 -4.52 -7.34 -20.34
N VAL A 82 -4.17 -6.16 -19.84
CA VAL A 82 -3.96 -5.87 -18.41
C VAL A 82 -4.90 -4.77 -17.90
N THR A 83 -5.97 -4.54 -18.62
CA THR A 83 -6.99 -3.52 -18.33
C THR A 83 -8.38 -4.10 -18.60
N PRO A 84 -9.46 -3.54 -18.00
CA PRO A 84 -10.84 -4.00 -18.24
C PRO A 84 -11.27 -3.88 -19.72
N THR A 85 -10.64 -2.96 -20.45
CA THR A 85 -10.83 -2.78 -21.90
C THR A 85 -9.75 -3.55 -22.66
N ALA A 86 -10.08 -4.00 -23.86
CA ALA A 86 -9.10 -4.69 -24.71
C ALA A 86 -7.84 -3.84 -24.92
N SER A 87 -6.69 -4.40 -24.59
CA SER A 87 -5.39 -3.74 -24.76
C SER A 87 -4.34 -4.74 -25.25
N SER A 88 -3.32 -4.24 -25.94
CA SER A 88 -2.11 -5.00 -26.25
C SER A 88 -0.96 -4.38 -25.50
N THR A 89 -0.50 -5.06 -24.45
CA THR A 89 0.48 -4.51 -23.52
C THR A 89 1.64 -5.48 -23.33
N ILE A 90 2.86 -5.00 -23.56
CA ILE A 90 4.07 -5.71 -23.10
C ILE A 90 4.05 -5.66 -21.58
N SER A 91 4.14 -6.82 -20.92
CA SER A 91 4.15 -6.93 -19.46
C SER A 91 5.32 -7.79 -18.99
N GLN A 92 6.00 -7.33 -17.97
CA GLN A 92 7.14 -8.04 -17.36
C GLN A 92 7.33 -7.61 -15.92
N LEU A 93 7.62 -8.57 -15.05
CA LEU A 93 8.11 -8.29 -13.71
C LEU A 93 9.61 -8.12 -13.72
N VAL A 94 10.09 -7.14 -12.96
CA VAL A 94 11.51 -6.93 -12.66
C VAL A 94 11.68 -7.18 -11.16
N LEU A 95 12.36 -8.26 -10.82
CA LEU A 95 12.53 -8.76 -9.45
C LEU A 95 13.93 -8.41 -8.98
N THR A 96 14.05 -7.34 -8.18
CA THR A 96 15.33 -6.91 -7.62
C THR A 96 15.43 -7.25 -6.13
N PRO A 97 16.63 -7.29 -5.56
CA PRO A 97 16.80 -7.49 -4.12
C PRO A 97 16.21 -6.37 -3.24
N VAL A 98 15.96 -5.20 -3.83
CA VAL A 98 15.50 -4.00 -3.12
C VAL A 98 14.05 -3.64 -3.39
N GLY A 99 13.37 -4.35 -4.29
CA GLY A 99 11.97 -4.13 -4.63
C GLY A 99 11.57 -4.76 -5.95
N THR A 100 10.28 -4.84 -6.19
CA THR A 100 9.69 -5.42 -7.40
C THR A 100 9.01 -4.34 -8.23
N LEU A 101 9.19 -4.38 -9.55
CA LEU A 101 8.51 -3.52 -10.49
C LEU A 101 7.63 -4.35 -11.43
N SER A 102 6.43 -3.88 -11.68
CA SER A 102 5.52 -4.37 -12.72
C SER A 102 5.58 -3.38 -13.88
N VAL A 103 6.23 -3.76 -14.97
CA VAL A 103 6.51 -2.85 -16.10
C VAL A 103 5.55 -3.13 -17.24
N PHE A 104 4.94 -2.07 -17.76
CA PHE A 104 3.94 -2.10 -18.82
C PHE A 104 4.33 -1.22 -20.00
N GLY A 105 4.30 -1.79 -21.20
CA GLY A 105 4.48 -1.08 -22.47
C GLY A 105 3.25 -1.21 -23.36
N PHE A 106 2.34 -0.24 -23.32
CA PHE A 106 1.11 -0.28 -24.09
C PHE A 106 1.38 -0.04 -25.59
N LYS A 107 0.98 -0.99 -26.42
CA LYS A 107 0.96 -0.87 -27.88
C LYS A 107 -0.36 -0.26 -28.41
N THR A 108 -1.38 -0.24 -27.58
CA THR A 108 -2.69 0.39 -27.81
C THR A 108 -2.82 1.67 -26.98
N PRO A 109 -3.76 2.57 -27.24
CA PRO A 109 -4.03 3.69 -26.37
C PRO A 109 -4.29 3.26 -24.93
N VAL A 110 -3.71 3.97 -23.98
CA VAL A 110 -3.82 3.65 -22.54
C VAL A 110 -5.16 4.16 -22.02
N PRO A 111 -6.04 3.28 -21.47
CA PRO A 111 -7.32 3.74 -20.93
C PRO A 111 -7.12 4.41 -19.56
N TYR A 112 -7.95 5.41 -19.24
CA TYR A 112 -8.01 5.98 -17.89
C TYR A 112 -8.54 4.93 -16.88
N PRO A 113 -8.01 4.81 -15.67
CA PRO A 113 -6.93 5.61 -15.04
C PRO A 113 -5.54 4.97 -15.16
N PHE A 114 -5.32 4.09 -16.11
CA PHE A 114 -4.03 3.46 -16.36
C PHE A 114 -3.05 4.45 -17.01
N GLY A 115 -1.75 4.13 -17.01
CA GLY A 115 -0.71 5.00 -17.59
C GLY A 115 -0.06 5.96 -16.61
N HIS A 116 -0.58 6.09 -15.39
CA HIS A 116 0.07 6.76 -14.29
C HIS A 116 0.72 5.73 -13.38
N GLU A 117 1.95 5.98 -12.96
CA GLU A 117 2.63 5.14 -11.98
C GLU A 117 1.82 5.05 -10.70
N ARG A 118 1.83 3.91 -10.07
CA ARG A 118 1.15 3.66 -8.79
C ARG A 118 1.71 2.44 -8.08
N THR A 119 1.48 2.41 -6.79
CA THR A 119 1.77 1.22 -5.98
C THR A 119 0.77 0.11 -6.29
N GLY A 120 1.26 -1.13 -6.36
CA GLY A 120 0.47 -2.34 -6.46
C GLY A 120 0.71 -3.25 -5.27
N TYR A 121 -0.36 -3.81 -4.70
CA TYR A 121 -0.33 -4.71 -3.57
C TYR A 121 -0.94 -6.07 -3.89
N LEU A 122 -0.20 -7.16 -3.68
CA LEU A 122 -0.75 -8.50 -3.73
C LEU A 122 -1.60 -8.76 -2.49
N VAL A 123 -2.86 -9.12 -2.71
CA VAL A 123 -3.80 -9.40 -1.63
C VAL A 123 -4.12 -10.90 -1.52
N THR A 124 -4.47 -11.33 -0.32
CA THR A 124 -4.80 -12.73 -0.01
C THR A 124 -6.13 -13.17 -0.65
N ASP A 125 -7.09 -12.24 -0.77
CA ASP A 125 -8.39 -12.45 -1.39
C ASP A 125 -8.93 -11.12 -1.90
N MET A 126 -9.31 -11.07 -3.17
CA MET A 126 -9.73 -9.84 -3.84
C MET A 126 -11.01 -9.24 -3.23
N ASP A 127 -12.03 -10.06 -2.99
CA ASP A 127 -13.32 -9.57 -2.52
C ASP A 127 -13.22 -9.07 -1.07
N THR A 128 -12.40 -9.73 -0.26
CA THR A 128 -12.11 -9.30 1.12
C THR A 128 -11.32 -7.98 1.11
N ALA A 129 -10.32 -7.86 0.26
CA ALA A 129 -9.53 -6.63 0.14
C ALA A 129 -10.38 -5.44 -0.32
N VAL A 130 -11.28 -5.63 -1.30
CA VAL A 130 -12.21 -4.59 -1.76
C VAL A 130 -13.18 -4.17 -0.66
N ARG A 131 -13.72 -5.13 0.12
CA ARG A 131 -14.57 -4.79 1.28
C ARG A 131 -13.79 -4.02 2.34
N ALA A 132 -12.56 -4.43 2.64
CA ALA A 132 -11.70 -3.74 3.59
C ALA A 132 -11.38 -2.31 3.14
N ALA A 133 -11.04 -2.11 1.86
CA ALA A 133 -10.77 -0.79 1.27
C ALA A 133 -11.98 0.15 1.42
N ARG A 134 -13.17 -0.29 1.01
CA ARG A 134 -14.42 0.48 1.19
C ARG A 134 -14.72 0.79 2.65
N SER A 135 -14.58 -0.20 3.54
CA SER A 135 -14.75 -0.01 4.98
C SER A 135 -13.75 0.98 5.58
N ALA A 136 -12.58 1.11 4.97
CA ALA A 136 -11.57 2.08 5.35
C ALA A 136 -11.78 3.47 4.75
N GLY A 137 -12.75 3.66 3.85
CA GLY A 137 -13.07 4.93 3.23
C GLY A 137 -12.36 5.16 1.88
N ALA A 138 -11.83 4.11 1.26
CA ALA A 138 -11.32 4.19 -0.10
C ALA A 138 -12.44 3.94 -1.13
N ASP A 139 -12.37 4.63 -2.25
CA ASP A 139 -13.26 4.43 -3.39
C ASP A 139 -12.71 3.33 -4.31
N VAL A 140 -13.61 2.62 -4.99
CA VAL A 140 -13.24 1.68 -6.06
C VAL A 140 -13.46 2.39 -7.40
N ILE A 141 -12.38 2.85 -8.01
CA ILE A 141 -12.43 3.63 -9.26
C ILE A 141 -12.37 2.77 -10.53
N VAL A 142 -11.81 1.55 -10.41
CA VAL A 142 -11.94 0.49 -11.42
C VAL A 142 -12.44 -0.74 -10.70
N ALA A 143 -13.60 -1.26 -11.09
CA ALA A 143 -14.16 -2.48 -10.53
C ALA A 143 -13.21 -3.68 -10.72
N PRO A 144 -13.27 -4.72 -9.87
CA PRO A 144 -12.49 -5.93 -10.08
C PRO A 144 -12.68 -6.51 -11.47
N PHE A 145 -11.58 -6.80 -12.14
CA PHE A 145 -11.55 -7.39 -13.49
C PHE A 145 -10.50 -8.50 -13.56
N ASP A 146 -10.70 -9.42 -14.49
CA ASP A 146 -9.79 -10.53 -14.70
C ASP A 146 -8.58 -10.08 -15.52
N ASP A 147 -7.42 -10.59 -15.16
CA ASP A 147 -6.17 -10.52 -15.89
C ASP A 147 -5.66 -11.95 -16.21
N PRO A 148 -4.60 -12.13 -17.02
CA PRO A 148 -4.13 -13.46 -17.40
C PRO A 148 -3.73 -14.40 -16.26
N ILE A 149 -3.43 -13.87 -15.08
CA ILE A 149 -2.93 -14.65 -13.94
C ILE A 149 -3.76 -14.48 -12.66
N GLY A 150 -4.80 -13.66 -12.71
CA GLY A 150 -5.63 -13.41 -11.55
C GLY A 150 -6.71 -12.37 -11.74
N ARG A 151 -6.82 -11.46 -10.79
CA ARG A 151 -7.79 -10.35 -10.79
C ARG A 151 -7.13 -9.08 -10.27
N ASP A 152 -7.53 -7.97 -10.85
CA ASP A 152 -7.06 -6.63 -10.46
C ASP A 152 -8.23 -5.71 -10.09
N VAL A 153 -7.93 -4.69 -9.30
CA VAL A 153 -8.83 -3.58 -8.96
C VAL A 153 -8.01 -2.32 -8.75
N VAL A 154 -8.53 -1.16 -9.11
CA VAL A 154 -7.91 0.12 -8.72
C VAL A 154 -8.79 0.81 -7.70
N ILE A 155 -8.22 1.08 -6.54
CA ILE A 155 -8.84 1.83 -5.45
C ILE A 155 -8.20 3.21 -5.35
N GLN A 156 -8.94 4.17 -4.79
CA GLN A 156 -8.44 5.51 -4.50
C GLN A 156 -8.69 5.83 -3.04
N PHE A 157 -7.60 6.10 -2.32
CA PHE A 157 -7.68 6.60 -0.95
C PHE A 157 -8.01 8.09 -0.89
N PRO A 158 -8.49 8.61 0.26
CA PRO A 158 -8.64 10.06 0.48
C PRO A 158 -7.36 10.81 0.07
N GLY A 159 -7.53 11.96 -0.58
CA GLY A 159 -6.39 12.70 -1.14
C GLY A 159 -6.02 12.34 -2.58
N GLY A 160 -6.78 11.42 -3.20
CA GLY A 160 -6.60 11.08 -4.61
C GLY A 160 -5.50 10.03 -4.87
N VAL A 161 -5.03 9.35 -3.83
CA VAL A 161 -3.95 8.36 -3.95
C VAL A 161 -4.50 7.05 -4.53
N ASN A 162 -4.12 6.75 -5.76
CA ASN A 162 -4.50 5.53 -6.46
C ASN A 162 -3.57 4.37 -6.10
N THR A 163 -4.17 3.21 -5.82
CA THR A 163 -3.46 1.96 -5.53
C THR A 163 -4.10 0.82 -6.31
N GLN A 164 -3.30 -0.03 -6.91
CA GLN A 164 -3.78 -1.25 -7.53
C GLN A 164 -3.68 -2.40 -6.53
N LEU A 165 -4.78 -3.13 -6.34
CA LEU A 165 -4.75 -4.42 -5.65
C LEU A 165 -4.79 -5.50 -6.71
N TYR A 166 -3.97 -6.52 -6.56
CA TYR A 166 -3.94 -7.66 -7.45
C TYR A 166 -3.96 -8.97 -6.64
N TRP A 167 -4.60 -9.97 -7.20
CA TRP A 167 -4.71 -11.30 -6.62
C TRP A 167 -4.38 -12.34 -7.68
N HIS A 168 -3.57 -13.31 -7.35
CA HIS A 168 -3.15 -14.34 -8.29
C HIS A 168 -3.86 -15.68 -8.03
N THR A 169 -4.26 -16.36 -9.09
CA THR A 169 -4.84 -17.72 -9.03
C THR A 169 -3.86 -18.74 -8.47
N SER A 170 -2.55 -18.50 -8.61
CA SER A 170 -1.48 -19.28 -8.01
C SER A 170 -0.58 -18.36 -7.22
N ALA A 171 -0.32 -18.69 -5.97
CA ALA A 171 0.56 -17.89 -5.12
C ALA A 171 1.95 -17.76 -5.78
N PRO A 172 2.45 -16.53 -6.01
CA PRO A 172 3.78 -16.35 -6.55
C PRO A 172 4.83 -16.72 -5.50
N SER A 173 5.99 -17.19 -5.96
CA SER A 173 7.13 -17.50 -5.09
C SER A 173 8.30 -16.58 -5.46
N TYR A 174 8.29 -15.37 -4.89
CA TYR A 174 9.39 -14.42 -5.08
C TYR A 174 10.43 -14.60 -3.97
N ALA A 175 11.69 -14.34 -4.32
CA ALA A 175 12.76 -14.32 -3.33
C ALA A 175 12.50 -13.24 -2.28
N LYS A 176 12.97 -13.49 -1.05
CA LYS A 176 12.95 -12.46 -0.01
C LYS A 176 13.74 -11.24 -0.45
N LEU A 177 13.18 -10.06 -0.24
CA LEU A 177 13.92 -8.81 -0.42
C LEU A 177 15.05 -8.69 0.60
N GLN A 178 16.18 -8.11 0.20
CA GLN A 178 17.26 -7.72 1.11
C GLN A 178 16.86 -6.48 1.92
N THR A 179 16.17 -5.54 1.25
CA THR A 179 15.60 -4.35 1.87
C THR A 179 14.13 -4.21 1.43
N VAL A 180 13.31 -3.62 2.29
CA VAL A 180 11.90 -3.34 1.95
C VAL A 180 11.81 -1.94 1.38
N PRO A 181 11.28 -1.78 0.15
CA PRO A 181 11.10 -0.46 -0.46
C PRO A 181 10.14 0.40 0.37
N GLU A 182 10.27 1.71 0.22
CA GLU A 182 9.40 2.69 0.84
C GLU A 182 8.49 3.31 -0.22
N ASN A 183 7.19 3.04 -0.13
CA ASN A 183 6.21 3.72 -0.96
C ASN A 183 6.04 5.17 -0.49
N ARG A 184 6.01 6.11 -1.42
CA ARG A 184 5.95 7.55 -1.16
C ARG A 184 4.67 8.11 -1.76
N VAL A 185 3.94 8.88 -0.95
CA VAL A 185 2.72 9.56 -1.37
C VAL A 185 2.75 11.02 -0.95
N TYR A 186 2.33 11.90 -1.85
CA TYR A 186 2.18 13.32 -1.62
C TYR A 186 0.71 13.62 -1.40
N VAL A 187 0.38 14.18 -0.24
CA VAL A 187 -1.01 14.44 0.16
C VAL A 187 -1.12 15.87 0.70
N SER A 188 -2.19 16.56 0.32
CA SER A 188 -2.47 17.89 0.84
C SER A 188 -2.74 17.90 2.35
N PRO A 189 -2.43 18.98 3.07
CA PRO A 189 -2.62 19.06 4.52
C PRO A 189 -4.06 18.77 4.97
N ASP A 190 -5.06 19.19 4.19
CA ASP A 190 -6.48 18.97 4.49
C ASP A 190 -6.95 17.53 4.29
N LYS A 191 -6.17 16.67 3.61
CA LYS A 191 -6.48 15.27 3.37
C LYS A 191 -5.55 14.29 4.08
N ALA A 192 -4.44 14.77 4.64
CA ALA A 192 -3.40 13.91 5.20
C ALA A 192 -3.92 12.98 6.30
N ASP A 193 -4.66 13.49 7.29
CA ASP A 193 -5.18 12.64 8.37
C ASP A 193 -6.23 11.66 7.88
N ALA A 194 -7.07 12.05 6.93
CA ALA A 194 -8.06 11.16 6.32
C ALA A 194 -7.37 10.02 5.54
N PHE A 195 -6.32 10.34 4.77
CA PHE A 195 -5.51 9.34 4.09
C PHE A 195 -4.83 8.38 5.06
N ILE A 196 -4.12 8.91 6.07
CA ILE A 196 -3.38 8.11 7.06
C ILE A 196 -4.34 7.15 7.77
N HIS A 197 -5.48 7.66 8.25
CA HIS A 197 -6.49 6.83 8.93
C HIS A 197 -7.03 5.73 8.02
N SER A 198 -7.37 6.07 6.78
CA SER A 198 -7.90 5.13 5.79
C SER A 198 -6.87 4.04 5.45
N PHE A 199 -5.63 4.44 5.15
CA PHE A 199 -4.59 3.48 4.79
C PHE A 199 -4.22 2.55 5.96
N VAL A 200 -4.01 3.11 7.16
CA VAL A 200 -3.71 2.32 8.38
C VAL A 200 -4.83 1.31 8.67
N LYS A 201 -6.09 1.72 8.54
CA LYS A 201 -7.23 0.83 8.73
C LYS A 201 -7.29 -0.28 7.68
N PHE A 202 -7.08 0.05 6.41
CA PHE A 202 -7.06 -0.92 5.31
C PHE A 202 -5.92 -1.93 5.44
N ALA A 203 -4.70 -1.42 5.62
CA ALA A 203 -3.46 -2.21 5.65
C ALA A 203 -3.23 -2.90 7.01
N GLN A 204 -4.07 -2.63 8.02
CA GLN A 204 -3.87 -3.05 9.42
C GLN A 204 -2.47 -2.65 9.91
N GLY A 205 -2.04 -1.48 9.46
CA GLY A 205 -0.71 -0.93 9.74
C GLY A 205 -0.68 -0.10 11.01
N LYS A 206 0.48 0.50 11.24
CA LYS A 206 0.71 1.44 12.35
C LYS A 206 1.54 2.63 11.88
N VAL A 207 1.26 3.80 12.40
CA VAL A 207 2.14 4.95 12.31
C VAL A 207 3.34 4.70 13.22
N ILE A 208 4.55 4.73 12.67
CA ILE A 208 5.80 4.51 13.40
C ILE A 208 6.56 5.81 13.67
N ALA A 209 6.26 6.86 12.89
CA ALA A 209 6.76 8.20 13.13
C ALA A 209 5.80 9.23 12.53
N ASP A 210 5.63 10.37 13.21
CA ASP A 210 4.90 11.55 12.73
C ASP A 210 5.74 12.78 13.10
N ASP A 211 6.48 13.30 12.12
CA ASP A 211 7.37 14.42 12.27
C ASP A 211 6.73 15.68 11.66
N ALA A 212 6.24 16.56 12.50
CA ALA A 212 5.60 17.80 12.08
C ALA A 212 6.56 18.81 11.43
N ARG A 213 7.88 18.61 11.55
CA ARG A 213 8.91 19.53 11.07
C ARG A 213 10.08 18.80 10.38
N ALA A 214 9.77 17.83 9.53
CA ALA A 214 10.78 17.18 8.70
C ALA A 214 11.50 18.20 7.80
N PRO A 215 12.79 17.97 7.47
CA PRO A 215 13.56 18.89 6.64
C PRO A 215 12.99 19.03 5.23
N GLY A 216 12.69 20.24 4.80
CA GLY A 216 12.11 20.50 3.48
C GLY A 216 13.04 20.19 2.31
N ILE A 217 14.32 19.96 2.55
CA ILE A 217 15.26 19.48 1.50
C ILE A 217 14.78 18.15 0.89
N GLU A 218 14.09 17.31 1.65
CA GLU A 218 13.56 16.02 1.18
C GLU A 218 12.46 16.16 0.11
N ILE A 219 11.87 17.34 0.02
CA ILE A 219 10.84 17.71 -0.97
C ILE A 219 11.30 18.87 -1.87
N GLY A 220 12.61 19.12 -1.95
CA GLY A 220 13.19 20.18 -2.78
C GLY A 220 12.98 21.61 -2.26
N ARG A 221 12.61 21.79 -1.00
CA ARG A 221 12.36 23.09 -0.33
C ARG A 221 13.31 23.25 0.86
N PRO A 222 14.61 23.48 0.66
CA PRO A 222 15.63 23.35 1.71
C PRO A 222 15.46 24.33 2.89
N ASN A 223 14.71 25.42 2.70
CA ASN A 223 14.47 26.43 3.74
C ASN A 223 13.14 26.19 4.49
N ASP A 224 12.36 25.19 4.09
CA ASP A 224 11.07 24.89 4.66
C ASP A 224 11.13 23.70 5.61
N ALA A 225 10.04 23.50 6.36
CA ALA A 225 9.74 22.29 7.08
C ALA A 225 8.35 21.81 6.67
N TYR A 226 8.14 20.49 6.69
CA TYR A 226 6.88 19.87 6.34
C TYR A 226 6.54 18.73 7.30
N ARG A 227 5.30 18.24 7.29
CA ARG A 227 4.93 17.04 8.05
C ARG A 227 5.22 15.79 7.25
N ARG A 228 5.95 14.86 7.86
CA ARG A 228 6.27 13.55 7.30
C ARG A 228 5.76 12.45 8.22
N VAL A 229 4.89 11.57 7.70
CA VAL A 229 4.37 10.44 8.47
C VAL A 229 4.87 9.13 7.87
N ARG A 230 5.43 8.25 8.71
CA ARG A 230 5.89 6.93 8.31
C ARG A 230 4.97 5.86 8.84
N ILE A 231 4.60 4.92 7.97
CA ILE A 231 3.67 3.84 8.26
C ILE A 231 4.33 2.51 7.90
N GLU A 232 4.17 1.53 8.78
CA GLU A 232 4.50 0.12 8.51
C GLU A 232 3.24 -0.73 8.52
N SER A 233 3.19 -1.71 7.62
CA SER A 233 2.08 -2.66 7.50
C SER A 233 2.55 -3.99 6.94
N GLY A 234 1.64 -4.94 6.77
CA GLY A 234 1.92 -6.19 6.05
C GLY A 234 2.29 -6.01 4.57
N PHE A 235 1.99 -4.85 3.98
CA PHE A 235 2.42 -4.49 2.62
C PHE A 235 3.83 -3.88 2.58
N GLY A 236 4.41 -3.48 3.70
CA GLY A 236 5.72 -2.86 3.77
C GLY A 236 5.70 -1.46 4.35
N LYS A 237 6.57 -0.59 3.85
CA LYS A 237 6.79 0.77 4.35
C LYS A 237 6.08 1.80 3.46
N MET A 238 5.51 2.83 4.07
CA MET A 238 4.98 3.99 3.37
C MET A 238 5.39 5.27 4.07
N THR A 239 5.81 6.27 3.31
CA THR A 239 6.02 7.63 3.77
C THR A 239 5.01 8.57 3.14
N VAL A 240 4.25 9.26 3.98
CA VAL A 240 3.31 10.31 3.60
C VAL A 240 4.02 11.66 3.74
N LEU A 241 4.15 12.34 2.61
CA LEU A 241 4.76 13.67 2.49
C LEU A 241 3.62 14.68 2.39
N VAL A 242 3.36 15.36 3.50
CA VAL A 242 2.25 16.31 3.58
C VAL A 242 2.69 17.67 3.05
N THR A 243 2.14 18.07 1.92
CA THR A 243 2.55 19.29 1.23
C THR A 243 1.37 19.97 0.54
N ASP A 244 1.43 21.28 0.44
CA ASP A 244 0.48 22.11 -0.29
C ASP A 244 0.67 22.09 -1.84
N GLY A 245 1.59 21.27 -2.33
CA GLY A 245 1.98 21.22 -3.73
C GLY A 245 3.08 22.24 -4.06
N HIS A 246 3.16 22.64 -5.33
CA HIS A 246 4.21 23.58 -5.83
C HIS A 246 5.64 23.11 -5.54
N LEU A 247 5.89 21.82 -5.69
CA LEU A 247 7.23 21.25 -5.52
C LEU A 247 8.08 21.49 -6.78
N PRO A 248 9.37 21.80 -6.62
CA PRO A 248 10.26 21.90 -7.76
C PRO A 248 10.46 20.51 -8.38
N TYR A 249 10.54 20.44 -9.72
CA TYR A 249 10.86 19.20 -10.40
C TYR A 249 12.23 18.65 -9.89
N PRO A 250 12.39 17.34 -9.63
CA PRO A 250 11.44 16.24 -9.93
C PRO A 250 10.55 15.81 -8.75
N TYR A 251 10.57 16.52 -7.64
CA TYR A 251 9.82 16.14 -6.44
C TYR A 251 8.32 16.08 -6.70
N GLY A 252 7.66 15.10 -6.09
CA GLY A 252 6.23 14.83 -6.29
C GLY A 252 5.95 13.82 -7.41
N TYR A 253 6.95 13.44 -8.19
CA TYR A 253 6.82 12.43 -9.24
C TYR A 253 7.32 11.05 -8.81
N GLU A 254 8.15 10.97 -7.79
CA GLU A 254 8.65 9.71 -7.26
C GLU A 254 7.58 8.99 -6.44
N LEU A 255 7.49 7.68 -6.60
CA LEU A 255 6.55 6.83 -5.87
C LEU A 255 7.24 5.85 -4.92
N THR A 256 8.48 5.51 -5.18
CA THR A 256 9.16 4.45 -4.44
C THR A 256 10.61 4.84 -4.14
N GLY A 257 10.99 4.72 -2.88
CA GLY A 257 12.37 4.78 -2.42
C GLY A 257 12.93 3.36 -2.26
N TYR A 258 14.13 3.14 -2.74
CA TYR A 258 14.84 1.86 -2.61
C TYR A 258 16.02 2.02 -1.66
N ASP A 259 16.01 1.29 -0.55
CA ASP A 259 17.16 1.22 0.36
C ASP A 259 18.30 0.43 -0.29
N VAL A 260 19.50 0.99 -0.27
CA VAL A 260 20.71 0.36 -0.83
C VAL A 260 21.87 0.46 0.15
N ASP A 261 22.74 -0.55 0.17
CA ASP A 261 23.89 -0.59 1.09
C ASP A 261 24.91 0.52 0.80
N ASN A 262 25.07 0.90 -0.47
CA ASN A 262 26.02 1.91 -0.90
C ASN A 262 25.42 2.79 -2.00
N LEU A 263 24.92 3.96 -1.60
CA LEU A 263 24.29 4.91 -2.52
C LEU A 263 25.24 5.37 -3.64
N SER A 264 26.50 5.67 -3.32
CA SER A 264 27.47 6.15 -4.31
C SER A 264 27.74 5.11 -5.40
N GLU A 265 27.93 3.85 -5.02
CA GLU A 265 28.15 2.76 -5.96
C GLU A 265 26.88 2.46 -6.77
N THR A 266 25.72 2.50 -6.15
CA THR A 266 24.43 2.32 -6.85
C THR A 266 24.21 3.42 -7.89
N LEU A 267 24.46 4.69 -7.55
CA LEU A 267 24.34 5.80 -8.48
C LEU A 267 25.35 5.69 -9.64
N LYS A 268 26.56 5.19 -9.38
CA LYS A 268 27.55 4.91 -10.44
C LYS A 268 27.03 3.84 -11.41
N LYS A 269 26.49 2.74 -10.90
CA LYS A 269 25.88 1.68 -11.73
C LYS A 269 24.68 2.21 -12.52
N ALA A 270 23.79 2.97 -11.87
CA ALA A 270 22.62 3.55 -12.52
C ALA A 270 23.02 4.46 -13.69
N LYS A 271 24.00 5.36 -13.48
CA LYS A 271 24.53 6.23 -14.55
C LYS A 271 25.13 5.44 -15.70
N ALA A 272 25.96 4.42 -15.39
CA ALA A 272 26.54 3.53 -16.40
C ALA A 272 25.48 2.75 -17.19
N ALA A 273 24.33 2.46 -16.56
CA ALA A 273 23.16 1.82 -17.17
C ALA A 273 22.22 2.80 -17.89
N GLY A 274 22.59 4.07 -18.01
CA GLY A 274 21.86 5.09 -18.77
C GLY A 274 20.78 5.84 -17.97
N ALA A 275 20.76 5.71 -16.64
CA ALA A 275 19.86 6.49 -15.79
C ALA A 275 20.36 7.93 -15.62
N ASN A 276 19.43 8.88 -15.58
CA ASN A 276 19.69 10.28 -15.25
C ASN A 276 19.44 10.53 -13.77
N VAL A 277 20.39 11.19 -13.11
CA VAL A 277 20.20 11.65 -11.73
C VAL A 277 19.55 13.03 -11.78
N LEU A 278 18.32 13.13 -11.33
CA LEU A 278 17.52 14.35 -11.41
C LEU A 278 17.68 15.24 -10.17
N ALA A 279 17.94 14.63 -9.01
CA ALA A 279 18.29 15.33 -7.79
C ALA A 279 19.40 14.54 -7.08
N GLY A 280 20.30 15.24 -6.47
CA GLY A 280 21.41 14.63 -5.75
C GLY A 280 21.18 14.54 -4.25
N PRO A 281 21.97 13.68 -3.53
CA PRO A 281 22.04 13.66 -2.09
C PRO A 281 22.63 14.94 -1.52
#